data_f7a3f15c8e32b3725b0fe9e89ba90fe5
#
_entry.id   f7a3f15c8e32b3725b0fe9e89ba90fe5
#
_cell.length_a   1.000
_cell.length_b   1.000
_cell.length_c   1.000
_cell.angle_alpha   90.00
_cell.angle_beta   90.00
_cell.angle_gamma   90.00
#
_symmetry.space_group_name_H-M   'P 1'
#
loop_
_entity.id
_entity.type
_entity.pdbx_description
1 polymer ?
#
loop_
_entity_poly.entity_id
_entity_poly.type
_entity_poly.pdbx_seq_one_letter_code
_entity_poly.pdbx_strand_id
1 'polypeptide(L)'
;MTDVLFEKRADGVALITLNRPDSLNAMSDELVVLLGEYLEECERDRAVRCVALTGAGRGFCAGGDVRGMQSRNEQSGEAGQERSNPVTVLDRLTAGLRRSHDATTLRLHTMAKPTVALVNGVAVGAGLSLCLGADIRIVSERARFGTAFRNVGLSGDFGGTYLLPRLVGMGRAREMYFTAEIIDAAKALEIGLVNRVVAHDELLTRGLEFCAKLASGPTAAFGRMKENLNFGETATLDALLDQEALLMRISGLSVDSREAVRAFMEKREPEFQGI
;
A
#
# COMPACT_ATOMS: atom_id res chain seq x y z
N MET A 1 -13.52 -14.41 13.92
CA MET A 1 -12.10 -14.05 13.70
C MET A 1 -12.08 -12.66 13.14
N THR A 2 -11.11 -11.81 13.49
CA THR A 2 -10.99 -10.46 12.92
C THR A 2 -10.52 -10.52 11.46
N ASP A 3 -11.03 -9.63 10.62
CA ASP A 3 -10.71 -9.55 9.18
C ASP A 3 -9.28 -9.04 8.91
N VAL A 4 -8.62 -8.46 9.91
CA VAL A 4 -7.22 -8.00 9.84
C VAL A 4 -6.50 -8.37 11.13
N LEU A 5 -5.29 -8.91 11.01
CA LEU A 5 -4.37 -9.14 12.14
C LEU A 5 -3.33 -8.04 12.17
N PHE A 6 -2.94 -7.62 13.37
CA PHE A 6 -1.97 -6.56 13.59
C PHE A 6 -0.95 -6.97 14.64
N GLU A 7 0.33 -6.90 14.29
CA GLU A 7 1.45 -7.25 15.16
C GLU A 7 2.48 -6.12 15.15
N LYS A 8 2.80 -5.56 16.30
CA LYS A 8 3.97 -4.68 16.50
C LYS A 8 5.16 -5.52 16.97
N ARG A 9 6.19 -5.56 16.16
CA ARG A 9 7.40 -6.34 16.43
C ARG A 9 8.43 -5.50 17.17
N ALA A 10 9.28 -6.15 17.94
CA ALA A 10 10.35 -5.50 18.71
C ALA A 10 11.43 -4.83 17.83
N ASP A 11 11.50 -5.20 16.54
CA ASP A 11 12.43 -4.64 15.56
C ASP A 11 11.92 -3.34 14.88
N GLY A 12 10.81 -2.77 15.36
CA GLY A 12 10.22 -1.54 14.83
C GLY A 12 9.34 -1.76 13.58
N VAL A 13 9.08 -3.00 13.19
CA VAL A 13 8.17 -3.34 12.10
C VAL A 13 6.76 -3.56 12.63
N ALA A 14 5.77 -2.95 12.00
CA ALA A 14 4.37 -3.33 12.14
C ALA A 14 3.99 -4.26 11.00
N LEU A 15 3.52 -5.47 11.32
CA LEU A 15 3.00 -6.43 10.37
C LEU A 15 1.47 -6.40 10.39
N ILE A 16 0.87 -6.02 9.26
CA ILE A 16 -0.58 -6.06 9.04
C ILE A 16 -0.88 -7.23 8.10
N THR A 17 -1.78 -8.12 8.51
CA THR A 17 -2.19 -9.28 7.70
C THR A 17 -3.67 -9.22 7.40
N LEU A 18 -4.03 -9.11 6.12
CA LEU A 18 -5.41 -9.26 5.68
C LEU A 18 -5.85 -10.70 5.94
N ASN A 19 -6.93 -10.91 6.71
CA ASN A 19 -7.23 -12.22 7.31
C ASN A 19 -8.64 -12.73 6.99
N ARG A 20 -8.95 -12.78 5.71
CA ARG A 20 -10.15 -13.45 5.15
C ARG A 20 -9.74 -14.50 4.11
N PRO A 21 -8.95 -15.55 4.49
CA PRO A 21 -8.33 -16.47 3.55
C PRO A 21 -9.34 -17.22 2.67
N ASP A 22 -10.52 -17.53 3.17
CA ASP A 22 -11.58 -18.23 2.44
C ASP A 22 -12.13 -17.41 1.26
N SER A 23 -12.05 -16.08 1.32
CA SER A 23 -12.40 -15.15 0.26
C SER A 23 -11.20 -14.55 -0.44
N LEU A 24 -10.00 -15.14 -0.30
CA LEU A 24 -8.73 -14.61 -0.80
C LEU A 24 -8.50 -13.16 -0.35
N ASN A 25 -8.89 -12.83 0.88
CA ASN A 25 -8.77 -11.52 1.49
C ASN A 25 -9.50 -10.41 0.71
N ALA A 26 -10.64 -10.74 0.09
CA ALA A 26 -11.49 -9.73 -0.56
C ALA A 26 -11.92 -8.65 0.46
N MET A 27 -11.91 -7.40 0.00
CA MET A 27 -12.11 -6.20 0.82
C MET A 27 -13.58 -6.04 1.22
N SER A 28 -13.93 -6.51 2.44
CA SER A 28 -15.19 -6.17 3.11
C SER A 28 -15.12 -4.76 3.70
N ASP A 29 -16.27 -4.17 4.03
CA ASP A 29 -16.31 -2.87 4.71
C ASP A 29 -15.53 -2.94 6.05
N GLU A 30 -15.67 -4.04 6.82
CA GLU A 30 -14.96 -4.27 8.08
C GLU A 30 -13.44 -4.36 7.87
N LEU A 31 -12.98 -5.11 6.86
CA LEU A 31 -11.55 -5.20 6.53
C LEU A 31 -10.97 -3.82 6.22
N VAL A 32 -11.68 -3.01 5.43
CA VAL A 32 -11.21 -1.67 5.03
C VAL A 32 -11.13 -0.72 6.24
N VAL A 33 -12.13 -0.78 7.13
CA VAL A 33 -12.13 0.03 8.37
C VAL A 33 -10.96 -0.37 9.26
N LEU A 34 -10.81 -1.66 9.60
CA LEU A 34 -9.73 -2.15 10.45
C LEU A 34 -8.35 -1.86 9.87
N LEU A 35 -8.17 -2.05 8.55
CA LEU A 35 -6.92 -1.72 7.87
C LEU A 35 -6.60 -0.22 8.03
N GLY A 36 -7.59 0.65 7.84
CA GLY A 36 -7.44 2.10 8.01
C GLY A 36 -7.04 2.48 9.43
N GLU A 37 -7.67 1.88 10.45
CA GLU A 37 -7.37 2.12 11.86
C GLU A 37 -5.93 1.70 12.21
N TYR A 38 -5.49 0.50 11.77
CA TYR A 38 -4.12 0.04 12.02
C TYR A 38 -3.06 0.84 11.27
N LEU A 39 -3.35 1.30 10.05
CA LEU A 39 -2.46 2.20 9.33
C LEU A 39 -2.35 3.56 10.03
N GLU A 40 -3.43 4.10 10.59
CA GLU A 40 -3.42 5.32 11.39
C GLU A 40 -2.63 5.13 12.68
N GLU A 41 -2.78 4.00 13.36
CA GLU A 41 -1.98 3.64 14.52
C GLU A 41 -0.49 3.56 14.16
N CYS A 42 -0.14 2.87 13.05
CA CYS A 42 1.24 2.82 12.57
C CYS A 42 1.82 4.21 12.28
N GLU A 43 1.04 5.12 11.73
CA GLU A 43 1.49 6.48 11.42
C GLU A 43 1.82 7.28 12.69
N ARG A 44 0.98 7.17 13.74
CA ARG A 44 1.12 7.89 15.01
C ARG A 44 2.17 7.31 15.96
N ASP A 45 2.33 6.00 15.97
CA ASP A 45 3.21 5.31 16.91
C ASP A 45 4.69 5.41 16.49
N ARG A 46 5.51 6.14 17.25
CA ARG A 46 6.95 6.31 17.00
C ARG A 46 7.75 5.00 17.09
N ALA A 47 7.25 4.00 17.80
CA ALA A 47 7.90 2.69 17.87
C ALA A 47 7.80 1.94 16.54
N VAL A 48 6.77 2.23 15.71
CA VAL A 48 6.64 1.71 14.37
C VAL A 48 7.49 2.54 13.41
N ARG A 49 8.46 1.91 12.75
CA ARG A 49 9.42 2.54 11.85
C ARG A 49 9.32 2.06 10.41
N CYS A 50 8.68 0.89 10.19
CA CYS A 50 8.35 0.34 8.88
C CYS A 50 7.03 -0.42 8.98
N VAL A 51 6.19 -0.35 7.94
CA VAL A 51 4.92 -1.08 7.86
C VAL A 51 5.03 -2.17 6.79
N ALA A 52 4.75 -3.41 7.17
CA ALA A 52 4.62 -4.54 6.27
C ALA A 52 3.15 -4.94 6.13
N LEU A 53 2.66 -5.12 4.90
CA LEU A 53 1.31 -5.57 4.59
C LEU A 53 1.35 -6.89 3.83
N THR A 54 0.61 -7.91 4.29
CA THR A 54 0.51 -9.22 3.63
C THR A 54 -0.91 -9.78 3.71
N GLY A 55 -1.15 -10.94 3.11
CA GLY A 55 -2.42 -11.66 3.18
C GLY A 55 -2.29 -13.02 3.84
N ALA A 56 -3.28 -13.44 4.61
CA ALA A 56 -3.37 -14.79 5.14
C ALA A 56 -3.72 -15.80 4.04
N GLY A 57 -3.21 -17.02 4.15
CA GLY A 57 -3.52 -18.11 3.23
C GLY A 57 -2.87 -17.92 1.84
N ARG A 58 -3.61 -18.27 0.78
CA ARG A 58 -3.08 -18.37 -0.59
C ARG A 58 -3.18 -17.10 -1.44
N GLY A 59 -3.75 -16.00 -0.92
CA GLY A 59 -3.94 -14.75 -1.63
C GLY A 59 -3.44 -13.56 -0.82
N PHE A 60 -2.98 -12.53 -1.52
CA PHE A 60 -2.76 -11.23 -0.90
C PHE A 60 -4.12 -10.52 -0.72
N CYS A 61 -4.79 -10.20 -1.83
CA CYS A 61 -6.12 -9.59 -1.83
C CYS A 61 -6.78 -9.74 -3.22
N ALA A 62 -7.98 -10.31 -3.25
CA ALA A 62 -8.74 -10.54 -4.50
C ALA A 62 -9.58 -9.31 -4.95
N GLY A 63 -9.39 -8.14 -4.32
CA GLY A 63 -10.14 -6.92 -4.66
C GLY A 63 -11.42 -6.76 -3.86
N GLY A 64 -12.42 -6.08 -4.42
CA GLY A 64 -13.69 -5.84 -3.75
C GLY A 64 -14.49 -7.12 -3.49
N ASP A 65 -15.23 -7.15 -2.39
CA ASP A 65 -16.12 -8.28 -2.05
C ASP A 65 -17.39 -8.27 -2.94
N VAL A 66 -17.28 -8.87 -4.13
CA VAL A 66 -18.37 -8.94 -5.11
C VAL A 66 -19.61 -9.66 -4.55
N ARG A 67 -19.43 -10.65 -3.67
CA ARG A 67 -20.56 -11.35 -3.02
C ARG A 67 -21.31 -10.42 -2.07
N GLY A 68 -20.59 -9.63 -1.28
CA GLY A 68 -21.16 -8.60 -0.43
C GLY A 68 -21.86 -7.49 -1.24
N MET A 69 -21.34 -7.14 -2.43
CA MET A 69 -22.00 -6.19 -3.35
C MET A 69 -23.33 -6.75 -3.89
N GLN A 70 -23.37 -8.03 -4.28
CA GLN A 70 -24.60 -8.67 -4.77
C GLN A 70 -25.67 -8.69 -3.68
N SER A 71 -25.34 -9.12 -2.46
CA SER A 71 -26.30 -9.15 -1.33
C SER A 71 -26.86 -7.76 -1.00
N ARG A 72 -26.05 -6.72 -1.09
CA ARG A 72 -26.50 -5.32 -0.90
C ARG A 72 -27.45 -4.87 -2.01
N ASN A 73 -27.19 -5.24 -3.26
CA ASN A 73 -28.04 -4.91 -4.39
C ASN A 73 -29.41 -5.61 -4.28
N GLU A 74 -29.44 -6.87 -3.86
CA GLU A 74 -30.67 -7.63 -3.64
C GLU A 74 -31.50 -7.02 -2.50
N GLN A 75 -30.91 -6.69 -1.36
CA GLN A 75 -31.56 -6.03 -0.24
C GLN A 75 -32.09 -4.63 -0.57
N SER A 76 -31.35 -3.88 -1.41
CA SER A 76 -31.78 -2.55 -1.87
C SER A 76 -32.93 -2.62 -2.88
N GLY A 77 -33.09 -3.73 -3.59
CA GLY A 77 -34.23 -3.99 -4.49
C GLY A 77 -35.48 -4.40 -3.76
N GLU A 78 -35.37 -5.06 -2.60
CA GLU A 78 -36.52 -5.51 -1.77
C GLU A 78 -36.99 -4.45 -0.76
N ALA A 79 -36.10 -3.61 -0.25
CA ALA A 79 -36.47 -2.46 0.56
C ALA A 79 -37.06 -1.40 -0.36
N GLY A 80 -38.37 -1.40 -0.47
CA GLY A 80 -39.19 -0.54 -1.33
C GLY A 80 -38.61 0.89 -1.36
N GLN A 81 -38.53 1.43 -2.56
CA GLN A 81 -38.05 2.76 -2.93
C GLN A 81 -38.43 3.83 -1.88
N GLU A 82 -37.66 3.97 -0.83
CA GLU A 82 -37.59 5.26 -0.17
C GLU A 82 -37.18 6.27 -1.23
N ARG A 83 -37.97 7.32 -1.42
CA ARG A 83 -37.75 8.42 -2.36
C ARG A 83 -36.52 9.25 -1.99
N SER A 84 -35.37 8.62 -1.80
CA SER A 84 -34.12 9.32 -1.62
C SER A 84 -33.69 9.89 -2.97
N ASN A 85 -33.36 11.17 -2.98
CA ASN A 85 -32.84 11.84 -4.17
C ASN A 85 -31.61 11.08 -4.67
N PRO A 86 -31.58 10.58 -5.94
CA PRO A 86 -30.45 9.83 -6.51
C PRO A 86 -29.11 10.57 -6.37
N VAL A 87 -29.09 11.90 -6.45
CA VAL A 87 -27.89 12.73 -6.26
C VAL A 87 -27.36 12.57 -4.82
N THR A 88 -28.24 12.65 -3.81
CA THR A 88 -27.85 12.49 -2.40
C THR A 88 -27.30 11.08 -2.11
N VAL A 89 -27.85 10.06 -2.76
CA VAL A 89 -27.35 8.68 -2.64
C VAL A 89 -25.95 8.56 -3.26
N LEU A 90 -25.76 9.08 -4.48
CA LEU A 90 -24.47 9.07 -5.17
C LEU A 90 -23.40 9.82 -4.35
N ASP A 91 -23.71 11.02 -3.85
CA ASP A 91 -22.78 11.82 -3.04
C ASP A 91 -22.35 11.07 -1.78
N ARG A 92 -23.30 10.42 -1.08
CA ARG A 92 -23.02 9.62 0.12
C ARG A 92 -22.11 8.43 -0.19
N LEU A 93 -22.40 7.68 -1.26
CA LEU A 93 -21.60 6.52 -1.68
C LEU A 93 -20.18 6.96 -2.09
N THR A 94 -20.08 8.03 -2.87
CA THR A 94 -18.78 8.60 -3.29
C THR A 94 -17.96 9.05 -2.09
N ALA A 95 -18.58 9.76 -1.14
CA ALA A 95 -17.89 10.19 0.08
C ALA A 95 -17.46 9.01 0.96
N GLY A 96 -18.26 7.94 1.02
CA GLY A 96 -17.90 6.71 1.72
C GLY A 96 -16.66 6.04 1.11
N LEU A 97 -16.69 5.85 -0.20
CA LEU A 97 -15.58 5.26 -0.94
C LEU A 97 -14.31 6.11 -0.83
N ARG A 98 -14.44 7.44 -0.92
CA ARG A 98 -13.31 8.37 -0.78
C ARG A 98 -12.65 8.25 0.60
N ARG A 99 -13.43 8.15 1.69
CA ARG A 99 -12.88 7.89 3.03
C ARG A 99 -12.08 6.58 3.11
N SER A 100 -12.56 5.53 2.44
CA SER A 100 -11.84 4.26 2.35
C SER A 100 -10.49 4.42 1.64
N HIS A 101 -10.44 5.19 0.55
CA HIS A 101 -9.20 5.50 -0.17
C HIS A 101 -8.22 6.28 0.71
N ASP A 102 -8.72 7.30 1.43
CA ASP A 102 -7.89 8.13 2.32
C ASP A 102 -7.29 7.30 3.46
N ALA A 103 -8.12 6.45 4.08
CA ALA A 103 -7.70 5.64 5.21
C ALA A 103 -6.69 4.53 4.83
N THR A 104 -6.67 4.08 3.59
CA THR A 104 -5.87 2.92 3.16
C THR A 104 -4.79 3.30 2.15
N THR A 105 -5.10 3.30 0.85
CA THR A 105 -4.10 3.47 -0.22
C THR A 105 -3.38 4.82 -0.12
N LEU A 106 -4.13 5.92 0.10
CA LEU A 106 -3.50 7.23 0.21
C LEU A 106 -2.58 7.28 1.43
N ARG A 107 -3.01 6.75 2.57
CA ARG A 107 -2.18 6.70 3.78
C ARG A 107 -0.93 5.85 3.60
N LEU A 108 -1.01 4.67 2.97
CA LEU A 108 0.18 3.87 2.61
C LEU A 108 1.15 4.67 1.74
N HIS A 109 0.63 5.40 0.76
CA HIS A 109 1.41 6.19 -0.19
C HIS A 109 2.05 7.44 0.43
N THR A 110 1.40 8.06 1.43
CA THR A 110 1.84 9.36 1.97
C THR A 110 2.45 9.32 3.36
N MET A 111 2.22 8.25 4.17
CA MET A 111 2.76 8.20 5.54
C MET A 111 4.28 8.34 5.54
N ALA A 112 4.81 9.09 6.52
CA ALA A 112 6.23 9.41 6.65
C ALA A 112 7.09 8.23 7.16
N LYS A 113 6.73 7.01 6.76
CA LYS A 113 7.42 5.75 7.10
C LYS A 113 7.46 4.86 5.88
N PRO A 114 8.52 4.05 5.69
CA PRO A 114 8.55 3.03 4.65
C PRO A 114 7.39 2.03 4.79
N THR A 115 6.77 1.70 3.66
CA THR A 115 5.70 0.71 3.56
C THR A 115 6.08 -0.38 2.56
N VAL A 116 5.89 -1.64 2.93
CA VAL A 116 6.29 -2.80 2.12
C VAL A 116 5.11 -3.76 1.96
N ALA A 117 4.70 -4.03 0.73
CA ALA A 117 3.77 -5.11 0.43
C ALA A 117 4.52 -6.43 0.25
N LEU A 118 4.19 -7.42 1.08
CA LEU A 118 4.68 -8.80 0.99
C LEU A 118 3.60 -9.65 0.32
N VAL A 119 3.66 -9.77 -1.02
CA VAL A 119 2.57 -10.34 -1.81
C VAL A 119 2.74 -11.85 -1.92
N ASN A 120 1.98 -12.58 -1.11
CA ASN A 120 2.06 -14.04 -0.99
C ASN A 120 1.33 -14.81 -2.11
N GLY A 121 0.41 -14.16 -2.84
CA GLY A 121 -0.42 -14.81 -3.86
C GLY A 121 -1.15 -13.82 -4.75
N VAL A 122 -2.44 -14.06 -4.99
CA VAL A 122 -3.28 -13.24 -5.87
C VAL A 122 -3.44 -11.83 -5.32
N ALA A 123 -3.15 -10.82 -6.15
CA ALA A 123 -3.39 -9.40 -5.91
C ALA A 123 -4.11 -8.83 -7.15
N VAL A 124 -5.44 -8.70 -7.10
CA VAL A 124 -6.23 -8.29 -8.27
C VAL A 124 -7.25 -7.19 -7.93
N GLY A 125 -7.66 -6.40 -8.93
CA GLY A 125 -8.60 -5.32 -8.76
C GLY A 125 -8.15 -4.30 -7.71
N ALA A 126 -9.02 -3.95 -6.76
CA ALA A 126 -8.68 -3.09 -5.62
C ALA A 126 -7.53 -3.65 -4.77
N GLY A 127 -7.35 -4.98 -4.72
CA GLY A 127 -6.22 -5.63 -4.04
C GLY A 127 -4.87 -5.35 -4.71
N LEU A 128 -4.82 -5.30 -6.05
CA LEU A 128 -3.65 -4.81 -6.76
C LEU A 128 -3.42 -3.33 -6.43
N SER A 129 -4.47 -2.50 -6.50
CA SER A 129 -4.35 -1.07 -6.21
C SER A 129 -3.81 -0.81 -4.79
N LEU A 130 -4.28 -1.56 -3.79
CA LEU A 130 -3.78 -1.50 -2.42
C LEU A 130 -2.29 -1.88 -2.34
N CYS A 131 -1.88 -2.95 -3.02
CA CYS A 131 -0.49 -3.39 -3.14
C CYS A 131 0.41 -2.28 -3.74
N LEU A 132 -0.09 -1.57 -4.76
CA LEU A 132 0.62 -0.47 -5.42
C LEU A 132 0.76 0.77 -4.53
N GLY A 133 -0.09 0.94 -3.52
CA GLY A 133 0.01 2.02 -2.54
C GLY A 133 1.22 1.91 -1.61
N ALA A 134 1.80 0.72 -1.46
CA ALA A 134 3.04 0.54 -0.71
C ALA A 134 4.27 1.04 -1.51
N ASP A 135 5.32 1.48 -0.83
CA ASP A 135 6.55 1.96 -1.47
C ASP A 135 7.28 0.83 -2.21
N ILE A 136 7.37 -0.33 -1.59
CA ILE A 136 8.14 -1.48 -2.08
C ILE A 136 7.25 -2.72 -2.10
N ARG A 137 7.41 -3.55 -3.13
CA ARG A 137 6.69 -4.82 -3.31
C ARG A 137 7.69 -5.96 -3.40
N ILE A 138 7.72 -6.82 -2.37
CA ILE A 138 8.47 -8.09 -2.36
C ILE A 138 7.42 -9.19 -2.51
N VAL A 139 7.56 -10.04 -3.52
CA VAL A 139 6.47 -10.94 -3.89
C VAL A 139 6.94 -12.38 -3.99
N SER A 140 6.04 -13.29 -3.69
CA SER A 140 6.23 -14.71 -3.95
C SER A 140 6.30 -15.00 -5.45
N GLU A 141 7.10 -15.96 -5.87
CA GLU A 141 7.08 -16.52 -7.22
C GLU A 141 5.69 -17.02 -7.66
N ARG A 142 4.83 -17.35 -6.68
CA ARG A 142 3.43 -17.75 -6.91
C ARG A 142 2.46 -16.59 -7.07
N ALA A 143 2.90 -15.36 -6.87
CA ALA A 143 2.04 -14.18 -6.95
C ALA A 143 1.46 -13.99 -8.36
N ARG A 144 0.23 -13.46 -8.41
CA ARG A 144 -0.50 -13.18 -9.65
C ARG A 144 -1.13 -11.80 -9.56
N PHE A 145 -1.03 -11.03 -10.62
CA PHE A 145 -1.46 -9.64 -10.65
C PHE A 145 -2.41 -9.36 -11.81
N GLY A 146 -3.43 -8.56 -11.59
CA GLY A 146 -4.34 -8.11 -12.64
C GLY A 146 -5.27 -7.02 -12.15
N THR A 147 -5.77 -6.20 -13.06
CA THR A 147 -6.66 -5.09 -12.70
C THR A 147 -8.11 -5.56 -12.45
N ALA A 148 -8.56 -6.60 -13.15
CA ALA A 148 -9.86 -7.30 -13.01
C ALA A 148 -11.15 -6.45 -13.12
N PHE A 149 -11.09 -5.12 -13.02
CA PHE A 149 -12.26 -4.22 -13.02
C PHE A 149 -13.14 -4.36 -14.27
N ARG A 150 -12.53 -4.55 -15.44
CA ARG A 150 -13.22 -4.80 -16.71
C ARG A 150 -14.23 -5.95 -16.61
N ASN A 151 -13.86 -7.01 -15.90
CA ASN A 151 -14.67 -8.25 -15.82
C ASN A 151 -16.01 -8.05 -15.10
N VAL A 152 -16.15 -6.95 -14.36
CA VAL A 152 -17.36 -6.56 -13.64
C VAL A 152 -17.87 -5.16 -14.08
N GLY A 153 -17.35 -4.61 -15.19
CA GLY A 153 -17.82 -3.34 -15.75
C GLY A 153 -17.49 -2.10 -14.92
N LEU A 154 -16.44 -2.16 -14.09
CA LEU A 154 -16.00 -1.05 -13.22
C LEU A 154 -14.79 -0.31 -13.83
N SER A 155 -14.63 0.96 -13.45
CA SER A 155 -13.62 1.87 -14.01
C SER A 155 -12.23 1.78 -13.39
N GLY A 156 -12.11 1.14 -12.24
CA GLY A 156 -10.89 1.14 -11.42
C GLY A 156 -11.11 1.84 -10.08
N ASP A 157 -10.30 1.50 -9.07
CA ASP A 157 -10.49 1.91 -7.69
C ASP A 157 -9.19 1.94 -6.90
N PHE A 158 -9.23 2.48 -5.67
CA PHE A 158 -8.10 2.54 -4.72
C PHE A 158 -6.79 3.07 -5.31
N GLY A 159 -6.86 4.02 -6.24
CA GLY A 159 -5.69 4.70 -6.81
C GLY A 159 -4.90 3.89 -7.85
N GLY A 160 -5.34 2.70 -8.24
CA GLY A 160 -4.62 1.86 -9.21
C GLY A 160 -4.40 2.55 -10.56
N THR A 161 -5.35 3.37 -11.03
CA THR A 161 -5.23 4.15 -12.27
C THR A 161 -4.19 5.27 -12.19
N TYR A 162 -3.80 5.69 -11.00
CA TYR A 162 -2.72 6.65 -10.77
C TYR A 162 -1.36 5.95 -10.61
N LEU A 163 -1.31 4.89 -9.78
CA LEU A 163 -0.07 4.23 -9.38
C LEU A 163 0.49 3.30 -10.47
N LEU A 164 -0.38 2.50 -11.11
CA LEU A 164 0.07 1.51 -12.10
C LEU A 164 0.84 2.13 -13.27
N PRO A 165 0.32 3.19 -13.96
CA PRO A 165 1.04 3.76 -15.11
C PRO A 165 2.38 4.41 -14.74
N ARG A 166 2.57 4.82 -13.49
CA ARG A 166 3.85 5.35 -13.00
C ARG A 166 4.92 4.27 -12.82
N LEU A 167 4.50 3.04 -12.60
CA LEU A 167 5.42 1.89 -12.48
C LEU A 167 5.72 1.24 -13.82
N VAL A 168 4.69 0.98 -14.65
CA VAL A 168 4.84 0.16 -15.86
C VAL A 168 4.71 0.95 -17.16
N GLY A 169 4.47 2.25 -17.08
CA GLY A 169 4.17 3.13 -18.21
C GLY A 169 2.71 3.03 -18.67
N MET A 170 2.22 4.13 -19.28
CA MET A 170 0.80 4.32 -19.64
C MET A 170 0.28 3.26 -20.62
N GLY A 171 1.10 2.87 -21.61
CA GLY A 171 0.68 1.89 -22.64
C GLY A 171 0.34 0.54 -22.00
N ARG A 172 1.23 0.02 -21.16
CA ARG A 172 1.05 -1.27 -20.48
C ARG A 172 -0.03 -1.21 -19.42
N ALA A 173 -0.15 -0.11 -18.71
CA ALA A 173 -1.24 0.08 -17.76
C ALA A 173 -2.62 0.01 -18.47
N ARG A 174 -2.79 0.65 -19.62
CA ARG A 174 -4.01 0.57 -20.43
C ARG A 174 -4.29 -0.86 -20.91
N GLU A 175 -3.26 -1.56 -21.41
CA GLU A 175 -3.40 -2.95 -21.82
C GLU A 175 -3.89 -3.81 -20.65
N MET A 176 -3.27 -3.75 -19.48
CA MET A 176 -3.70 -4.47 -18.28
C MET A 176 -5.13 -4.12 -17.86
N TYR A 177 -5.52 -2.83 -17.89
CA TYR A 177 -6.88 -2.41 -17.55
C TYR A 177 -7.92 -2.88 -18.56
N PHE A 178 -7.62 -2.84 -19.87
CA PHE A 178 -8.58 -3.16 -20.90
C PHE A 178 -8.70 -4.65 -21.20
N THR A 179 -7.63 -5.41 -21.03
CA THR A 179 -7.65 -6.88 -21.22
C THR A 179 -8.02 -7.62 -19.94
N ALA A 180 -7.74 -7.04 -18.77
CA ALA A 180 -7.78 -7.72 -17.46
C ALA A 180 -6.92 -8.98 -17.41
N GLU A 181 -5.83 -9.03 -18.20
CA GLU A 181 -4.87 -10.13 -18.19
C GLU A 181 -4.27 -10.29 -16.80
N ILE A 182 -4.08 -11.57 -16.42
CA ILE A 182 -3.39 -11.93 -15.18
C ILE A 182 -1.94 -12.27 -15.53
N ILE A 183 -1.01 -11.50 -14.97
CA ILE A 183 0.42 -11.74 -15.11
C ILE A 183 1.01 -12.44 -13.90
N ASP A 184 2.07 -13.18 -14.10
CA ASP A 184 2.81 -13.84 -13.02
C ASP A 184 3.89 -12.92 -12.39
N ALA A 185 4.56 -13.42 -11.36
CA ALA A 185 5.60 -12.70 -10.64
C ALA A 185 6.82 -12.36 -11.51
N ALA A 186 7.21 -13.25 -12.44
CA ALA A 186 8.34 -13.04 -13.33
C ALA A 186 8.05 -11.89 -14.29
N LYS A 187 6.86 -11.89 -14.91
CA LYS A 187 6.42 -10.79 -15.77
C LYS A 187 6.26 -9.49 -14.99
N ALA A 188 5.73 -9.54 -13.78
CA ALA A 188 5.60 -8.37 -12.91
C ALA A 188 6.96 -7.73 -12.58
N LEU A 189 8.01 -8.55 -12.38
CA LEU A 189 9.38 -8.06 -12.17
C LEU A 189 9.95 -7.46 -13.46
N GLU A 190 9.81 -8.16 -14.59
CA GLU A 190 10.28 -7.69 -15.92
C GLU A 190 9.76 -6.30 -16.26
N ILE A 191 8.49 -6.02 -15.94
CA ILE A 191 7.83 -4.75 -16.29
C ILE A 191 7.97 -3.66 -15.23
N GLY A 192 8.67 -3.91 -14.13
CA GLY A 192 8.85 -2.96 -13.04
C GLY A 192 7.65 -2.80 -12.10
N LEU A 193 6.65 -3.70 -12.17
CA LEU A 193 5.50 -3.68 -11.26
C LEU A 193 5.90 -4.01 -9.83
N VAL A 194 6.88 -4.91 -9.66
CA VAL A 194 7.39 -5.35 -8.36
C VAL A 194 8.90 -5.19 -8.26
N ASN A 195 9.42 -5.06 -7.03
CA ASN A 195 10.83 -4.79 -6.79
C ASN A 195 11.65 -6.07 -6.65
N ARG A 196 11.06 -7.15 -6.11
CA ARG A 196 11.76 -8.43 -5.86
C ARG A 196 10.79 -9.60 -5.94
N VAL A 197 11.28 -10.72 -6.45
CA VAL A 197 10.62 -12.03 -6.42
C VAL A 197 11.45 -12.97 -5.56
N VAL A 198 10.81 -13.70 -4.66
CA VAL A 198 11.45 -14.69 -3.78
C VAL A 198 10.67 -16.00 -3.79
N ALA A 199 11.29 -17.09 -3.34
CA ALA A 199 10.62 -18.36 -3.16
C ALA A 199 9.42 -18.19 -2.20
N HIS A 200 8.32 -18.90 -2.45
CA HIS A 200 7.07 -18.71 -1.71
C HIS A 200 7.27 -18.86 -0.20
N ASP A 201 7.97 -19.89 0.19
CA ASP A 201 8.17 -20.26 1.59
C ASP A 201 9.15 -19.32 2.32
N GLU A 202 9.92 -18.51 1.58
CA GLU A 202 10.87 -17.52 2.10
C GLU A 202 10.27 -16.11 2.17
N LEU A 203 9.10 -15.86 1.58
CA LEU A 203 8.56 -14.51 1.44
C LEU A 203 8.46 -13.75 2.76
N LEU A 204 7.85 -14.36 3.77
CA LEU A 204 7.61 -13.68 5.03
C LEU A 204 8.94 -13.43 5.77
N THR A 205 9.83 -14.42 5.82
CA THR A 205 11.14 -14.30 6.47
C THR A 205 11.99 -13.22 5.82
N ARG A 206 12.24 -13.32 4.52
CA ARG A 206 13.07 -12.33 3.78
C ARG A 206 12.41 -10.94 3.71
N GLY A 207 11.08 -10.92 3.63
CA GLY A 207 10.32 -9.68 3.63
C GLY A 207 10.44 -8.95 4.97
N LEU A 208 10.29 -9.65 6.09
CA LEU A 208 10.43 -9.06 7.43
C LEU A 208 11.90 -8.67 7.74
N GLU A 209 12.88 -9.45 7.33
CA GLU A 209 14.30 -9.05 7.41
C GLU A 209 14.57 -7.74 6.66
N PHE A 210 14.00 -7.60 5.46
CA PHE A 210 14.10 -6.36 4.70
C PHE A 210 13.40 -5.19 5.40
N CYS A 211 12.20 -5.40 5.95
CA CYS A 211 11.48 -4.39 6.72
C CYS A 211 12.24 -3.97 7.99
N ALA A 212 12.83 -4.93 8.72
CA ALA A 212 13.66 -4.66 9.89
C ALA A 212 14.89 -3.81 9.54
N LYS A 213 15.53 -4.07 8.39
CA LYS A 213 16.60 -3.23 7.87
C LYS A 213 16.15 -1.80 7.55
N LEU A 214 14.94 -1.62 7.03
CA LEU A 214 14.36 -0.28 6.86
C LEU A 214 14.04 0.37 8.20
N ALA A 215 13.46 -0.39 9.13
CA ALA A 215 13.11 0.09 10.46
C ALA A 215 14.34 0.51 11.28
N SER A 216 15.52 -0.10 11.07
CA SER A 216 16.78 0.34 11.70
C SER A 216 17.38 1.60 11.08
N GLY A 217 16.86 2.09 9.93
CA GLY A 217 17.37 3.26 9.23
C GLY A 217 16.82 4.59 9.77
N PRO A 218 17.19 5.75 9.20
CA PRO A 218 16.78 7.08 9.64
C PRO A 218 15.33 7.38 9.19
N THR A 219 14.35 6.89 9.93
CA THR A 219 12.91 6.93 9.56
C THR A 219 12.42 8.33 9.17
N ALA A 220 12.80 9.35 9.92
CA ALA A 220 12.41 10.72 9.61
C ALA A 220 12.99 11.21 8.27
N ALA A 221 14.21 10.79 7.91
CA ALA A 221 14.79 11.10 6.60
C ALA A 221 14.07 10.33 5.48
N PHE A 222 13.73 9.05 5.70
CA PHE A 222 12.93 8.27 4.74
C PHE A 222 11.57 8.91 4.46
N GLY A 223 10.89 9.42 5.50
CA GLY A 223 9.63 10.15 5.33
C GLY A 223 9.79 11.39 4.43
N ARG A 224 10.84 12.18 4.63
CA ARG A 224 11.14 13.36 3.79
C ARG A 224 11.56 12.99 2.36
N MET A 225 12.32 11.90 2.18
CA MET A 225 12.63 11.36 0.84
C MET A 225 11.35 10.99 0.09
N LYS A 226 10.44 10.28 0.78
CA LYS A 226 9.13 9.89 0.22
C LYS A 226 8.28 11.11 -0.13
N GLU A 227 8.26 12.11 0.73
CA GLU A 227 7.56 13.38 0.49
C GLU A 227 8.10 14.08 -0.77
N ASN A 228 9.42 14.19 -0.94
CA ASN A 228 10.03 14.76 -2.14
C ASN A 228 9.69 13.93 -3.40
N LEU A 229 9.79 12.60 -3.33
CA LEU A 229 9.46 11.72 -4.45
C LEU A 229 7.99 11.87 -4.88
N ASN A 230 7.07 11.87 -3.92
CA ASN A 230 5.64 12.04 -4.20
C ASN A 230 5.32 13.44 -4.75
N PHE A 231 5.93 14.49 -4.22
CA PHE A 231 5.77 15.85 -4.72
C PHE A 231 6.31 16.00 -6.14
N GLY A 232 7.48 15.41 -6.42
CA GLY A 232 8.12 15.44 -7.73
C GLY A 232 7.31 14.75 -8.84
N GLU A 233 6.33 13.88 -8.52
CA GLU A 233 5.47 13.26 -9.52
C GLU A 233 4.58 14.27 -10.28
N THR A 234 4.28 15.42 -9.68
CA THR A 234 3.34 16.41 -10.23
C THR A 234 3.89 17.84 -10.25
N ALA A 235 4.95 18.10 -9.50
CA ALA A 235 5.56 19.42 -9.40
C ALA A 235 6.48 19.74 -10.61
N THR A 236 6.81 21.01 -10.81
CA THR A 236 7.93 21.41 -11.67
C THR A 236 9.26 21.13 -10.95
N LEU A 237 10.35 20.96 -11.72
CA LEU A 237 11.68 20.80 -11.13
C LEU A 237 12.04 21.96 -10.20
N ASP A 238 11.73 23.18 -10.57
CA ASP A 238 11.98 24.39 -9.79
C ASP A 238 11.30 24.32 -8.40
N ALA A 239 10.00 24.01 -8.37
CA ALA A 239 9.25 23.84 -7.13
C ALA A 239 9.78 22.68 -6.27
N LEU A 240 10.20 21.57 -6.91
CA LEU A 240 10.79 20.44 -6.20
C LEU A 240 12.14 20.82 -5.55
N LEU A 241 12.99 21.57 -6.27
CA LEU A 241 14.29 22.01 -5.71
C LEU A 241 14.12 22.91 -4.49
N ASP A 242 13.10 23.77 -4.45
CA ASP A 242 12.76 24.55 -3.26
C ASP A 242 12.38 23.66 -2.07
N GLN A 243 11.55 22.66 -2.30
CA GLN A 243 11.17 21.69 -1.25
C GLN A 243 12.36 20.85 -0.80
N GLU A 244 13.17 20.34 -1.74
CA GLU A 244 14.39 19.55 -1.42
C GLU A 244 15.35 20.36 -0.56
N ALA A 245 15.59 21.65 -0.90
CA ALA A 245 16.44 22.52 -0.12
C ALA A 245 15.96 22.66 1.33
N LEU A 246 14.66 22.83 1.54
CA LEU A 246 14.06 22.90 2.87
C LEU A 246 14.18 21.57 3.63
N LEU A 247 13.73 20.46 3.03
CA LEU A 247 13.71 19.17 3.71
C LEU A 247 15.13 18.61 3.96
N MET A 248 16.08 18.91 3.07
CA MET A 248 17.49 18.60 3.27
C MET A 248 18.06 19.33 4.50
N ARG A 249 17.74 20.63 4.69
CA ARG A 249 18.18 21.40 5.86
C ARG A 249 17.55 20.88 7.14
N ILE A 250 16.26 20.57 7.13
CA ILE A 250 15.57 19.97 8.27
C ILE A 250 16.21 18.61 8.62
N SER A 251 16.51 17.79 7.63
CA SER A 251 17.17 16.48 7.83
C SER A 251 18.57 16.63 8.43
N GLY A 252 19.36 17.60 7.97
CA GLY A 252 20.70 17.89 8.49
C GLY A 252 20.74 18.34 9.95
N LEU A 253 19.61 18.86 10.49
CA LEU A 253 19.48 19.25 11.89
C LEU A 253 19.04 18.10 12.80
N SER A 254 18.69 16.92 12.25
CA SER A 254 18.18 15.77 13.00
C SER A 254 19.27 15.11 13.89
N VAL A 255 18.81 14.35 14.88
CA VAL A 255 19.70 13.51 15.72
C VAL A 255 20.40 12.47 14.86
N ASP A 256 19.64 11.84 13.96
CA ASP A 256 20.12 10.78 13.07
C ASP A 256 21.21 11.28 12.09
N SER A 257 21.07 12.51 11.58
CA SER A 257 22.10 13.09 10.71
C SER A 257 23.41 13.29 11.45
N ARG A 258 23.38 13.78 12.69
CA ARG A 258 24.58 13.95 13.52
C ARG A 258 25.21 12.59 13.87
N GLU A 259 24.39 11.59 14.18
CA GLU A 259 24.86 10.23 14.43
C GLU A 259 25.50 9.64 13.18
N ALA A 260 24.89 9.77 12.02
CA ALA A 260 25.45 9.28 10.75
C ALA A 260 26.85 9.85 10.46
N VAL A 261 27.03 11.17 10.64
CA VAL A 261 28.33 11.82 10.45
C VAL A 261 29.37 11.30 11.45
N ARG A 262 28.98 11.17 12.74
CA ARG A 262 29.88 10.65 13.77
C ARG A 262 30.28 9.20 13.48
N ALA A 263 29.30 8.32 13.20
CA ALA A 263 29.55 6.92 12.88
C ALA A 263 30.47 6.75 11.67
N PHE A 264 30.28 7.59 10.62
CA PHE A 264 31.15 7.59 9.45
C PHE A 264 32.61 7.94 9.81
N MET A 265 32.84 8.97 10.63
CA MET A 265 34.18 9.35 11.09
C MET A 265 34.82 8.27 11.96
N GLU A 266 34.02 7.57 12.77
CA GLU A 266 34.46 6.48 13.67
C GLU A 266 34.53 5.12 12.94
N LYS A 267 34.15 5.02 11.67
CA LYS A 267 34.12 3.79 10.85
C LYS A 267 33.31 2.67 11.47
N ARG A 268 32.15 2.99 12.04
CA ARG A 268 31.17 2.06 12.59
C ARG A 268 29.79 2.24 11.91
N GLU A 269 28.91 1.27 12.10
CA GLU A 269 27.52 1.42 11.71
C GLU A 269 26.79 2.47 12.57
N PRO A 270 25.94 3.32 11.98
CA PRO A 270 25.15 4.28 12.74
C PRO A 270 23.97 3.63 13.48
N GLU A 271 23.64 4.18 14.65
CA GLU A 271 22.48 3.78 15.45
C GLU A 271 21.39 4.85 15.36
N PHE A 272 20.47 4.69 14.39
CA PHE A 272 19.42 5.67 14.14
C PHE A 272 18.26 5.54 15.11
N GLN A 273 17.77 6.69 15.59
CA GLN A 273 16.61 6.80 16.46
C GLN A 273 15.29 7.06 15.70
N GLY A 274 15.39 7.44 14.42
CA GLY A 274 14.26 7.76 13.56
C GLY A 274 13.67 9.16 13.79
N ILE A 275 14.44 10.09 14.37
CA ILE A 275 14.03 11.45 14.73
C ILE A 275 15.01 12.53 14.25
#